data_8f695a8648f395ed3a01923d29f5d240
#
_entry.id   8f695a8648f395ed3a01923d29f5d240
#
_cell.length_a   1.000
_cell.length_b   1.000
_cell.length_c   1.000
_cell.angle_alpha   90.00
_cell.angle_beta   90.00
_cell.angle_gamma   90.00
#
_symmetry.space_group_name_H-M   'P 1'
#
loop_
_entity.id
_entity.type
_entity.pdbx_description
1 polymer ?
#
loop_
_entity_poly.entity_id
_entity_poly.type
_entity_poly.pdbx_seq_one_letter_code
_entity_poly.pdbx_strand_id
1 'polypeptide(L)'
;MGWCPSLDLVKVKSSKFNHIDLSKQYLDTPYLWGGRDSMGIDCSGLIQNLHQINNRPFPRDTDMQEIFVTNEVKYEKDLKAGDLVFWKGHVAMMIDNLNIIHANAFHMKTAIEPLSAAKKRILKSNGKIKKFGRL
;
A
#
# COMPACT_ATOMS: atom_id res chain seq x y z
N MET A 1 7.54 -11.13 -30.96
CA MET A 1 7.92 -12.21 -30.06
C MET A 1 8.99 -11.65 -29.13
N GLY A 2 8.79 -11.68 -27.82
CA GLY A 2 9.73 -11.14 -26.81
C GLY A 2 10.27 -12.26 -25.92
N TRP A 3 11.45 -12.07 -25.37
CA TRP A 3 12.08 -12.98 -24.40
C TRP A 3 11.95 -12.36 -23.02
N CYS A 4 11.62 -13.17 -22.03
CA CYS A 4 11.59 -12.80 -20.62
C CYS A 4 12.36 -13.85 -19.82
N PRO A 5 13.22 -13.47 -18.85
CA PRO A 5 13.90 -14.42 -17.98
C PRO A 5 12.89 -15.32 -17.27
N SER A 6 13.13 -16.62 -17.21
CA SER A 6 12.20 -17.56 -16.57
C SER A 6 11.99 -17.30 -15.08
N LEU A 7 12.96 -16.65 -14.42
CA LEU A 7 12.87 -16.25 -13.01
C LEU A 7 11.84 -15.12 -12.78
N ASP A 8 11.50 -14.36 -13.83
CA ASP A 8 10.52 -13.30 -13.78
C ASP A 8 9.10 -13.79 -14.09
N LEU A 9 8.94 -15.10 -14.34
CA LEU A 9 7.67 -15.70 -14.71
C LEU A 9 7.15 -16.61 -13.61
N VAL A 10 5.86 -16.46 -13.28
CA VAL A 10 5.14 -17.30 -12.33
C VAL A 10 3.93 -17.93 -12.99
N LYS A 11 3.65 -19.21 -12.68
CA LYS A 11 2.45 -19.88 -13.20
C LYS A 11 1.18 -19.23 -12.67
N VAL A 12 0.37 -18.66 -13.53
CA VAL A 12 -0.85 -17.90 -13.19
C VAL A 12 -1.87 -18.70 -12.36
N LYS A 13 -1.88 -20.03 -12.43
CA LYS A 13 -2.90 -20.88 -11.81
C LYS A 13 -2.68 -21.21 -10.32
N SER A 14 -1.56 -20.83 -9.70
CA SER A 14 -1.20 -21.38 -8.40
C SER A 14 -0.79 -20.40 -7.31
N SER A 15 -0.66 -19.12 -7.57
CA SER A 15 -0.02 -18.23 -6.59
C SER A 15 -0.95 -17.13 -6.10
N LYS A 16 -1.46 -17.32 -4.88
CA LYS A 16 -1.83 -16.19 -4.06
C LYS A 16 -0.54 -15.60 -3.49
N PHE A 17 -0.16 -14.44 -3.97
CA PHE A 17 0.99 -13.73 -3.43
C PHE A 17 0.65 -13.12 -2.07
N ASN A 18 1.55 -13.25 -1.12
CA ASN A 18 1.44 -12.52 0.13
C ASN A 18 1.62 -11.02 -0.15
N HIS A 19 0.65 -10.20 0.25
CA HIS A 19 0.66 -8.76 0.01
C HIS A 19 1.88 -8.08 0.66
N ILE A 20 2.35 -8.57 1.80
CA ILE A 20 3.52 -8.02 2.51
C ILE A 20 4.80 -8.26 1.71
N ASP A 21 5.02 -9.51 1.27
CA ASP A 21 6.22 -9.86 0.51
C ASP A 21 6.22 -9.16 -0.86
N LEU A 22 5.04 -9.08 -1.49
CA LEU A 22 4.86 -8.38 -2.74
C LEU A 22 5.11 -6.86 -2.57
N SER A 23 4.64 -6.26 -1.49
CA SER A 23 4.83 -4.83 -1.23
C SER A 23 6.30 -4.45 -1.09
N LYS A 24 7.11 -5.34 -0.52
CA LYS A 24 8.56 -5.13 -0.38
C LYS A 24 9.30 -5.07 -1.71
N GLN A 25 8.75 -5.67 -2.78
CA GLN A 25 9.32 -5.56 -4.13
C GLN A 25 9.19 -4.15 -4.71
N TYR A 26 8.27 -3.33 -4.17
CA TYR A 26 8.12 -1.92 -4.54
C TYR A 26 9.00 -0.97 -3.74
N LEU A 27 9.81 -1.46 -2.78
CA LEU A 27 10.74 -0.60 -2.03
C LEU A 27 11.64 0.16 -3.00
N ASP A 28 11.89 1.42 -2.67
CA ASP A 28 12.68 2.37 -3.46
C ASP A 28 12.09 2.75 -4.84
N THR A 29 10.94 2.20 -5.25
CA THR A 29 10.23 2.70 -6.44
C THR A 29 9.93 4.18 -6.26
N PRO A 30 10.28 5.05 -7.22
CA PRO A 30 10.05 6.49 -7.13
C PRO A 30 8.59 6.84 -6.88
N TYR A 31 8.33 7.86 -6.06
CA TYR A 31 7.00 8.40 -5.92
C TYR A 31 6.62 9.23 -7.16
N LEU A 32 5.48 8.90 -7.75
CA LEU A 32 4.91 9.66 -8.86
C LEU A 32 3.39 9.75 -8.67
N TRP A 33 2.85 10.95 -8.54
CA TRP A 33 1.40 11.16 -8.48
C TRP A 33 0.71 10.58 -9.72
N GLY A 34 -0.26 9.70 -9.52
CA GLY A 34 -0.93 8.97 -10.61
C GLY A 34 -0.16 7.75 -11.15
N GLY A 35 1.07 7.52 -10.68
CA GLY A 35 1.92 6.40 -11.08
C GLY A 35 1.40 5.04 -10.61
N ARG A 36 1.73 3.98 -11.37
CA ARG A 36 1.26 2.61 -11.13
C ARG A 36 2.28 1.52 -11.48
N ASP A 37 3.51 1.87 -11.75
CA ASP A 37 4.54 0.93 -12.23
C ASP A 37 5.91 1.19 -11.58
N SER A 38 6.93 0.50 -12.09
CA SER A 38 8.30 0.61 -11.59
C SER A 38 8.97 1.94 -11.89
N MET A 39 8.44 2.73 -12.84
CA MET A 39 8.96 4.06 -13.16
C MET A 39 8.45 5.10 -12.17
N GLY A 40 7.33 4.82 -11.51
CA GLY A 40 6.79 5.64 -10.45
C GLY A 40 5.43 5.15 -9.98
N ILE A 41 5.19 5.25 -8.68
CA ILE A 41 3.96 4.78 -8.04
C ILE A 41 3.49 5.78 -6.98
N ASP A 42 2.17 5.93 -6.82
CA ASP A 42 1.59 6.66 -5.69
C ASP A 42 1.04 5.71 -4.61
N CYS A 43 0.57 6.29 -3.50
CA CYS A 43 0.14 5.53 -2.34
C CYS A 43 -1.01 4.56 -2.65
N SER A 44 -2.05 5.02 -3.32
CA SER A 44 -3.22 4.20 -3.67
C SER A 44 -2.94 3.26 -4.84
N GLY A 45 -2.06 3.65 -5.78
CA GLY A 45 -1.57 2.79 -6.86
C GLY A 45 -0.81 1.58 -6.33
N LEU A 46 0.04 1.77 -5.32
CA LEU A 46 0.70 0.66 -4.62
C LEU A 46 -0.33 -0.34 -4.07
N ILE A 47 -1.28 0.12 -3.27
CA ILE A 47 -2.31 -0.74 -2.69
C ILE A 47 -3.15 -1.43 -3.79
N GLN A 48 -3.56 -0.68 -4.82
CA GLN A 48 -4.31 -1.26 -5.94
C GLN A 48 -3.54 -2.40 -6.62
N ASN A 49 -2.25 -2.20 -6.92
CA ASN A 49 -1.43 -3.22 -7.58
C ASN A 49 -1.31 -4.50 -6.74
N LEU A 50 -1.12 -4.38 -5.42
CA LEU A 50 -1.04 -5.55 -4.51
C LEU A 50 -2.29 -6.42 -4.58
N HIS A 51 -3.47 -5.81 -4.74
CA HIS A 51 -4.73 -6.54 -4.89
C HIS A 51 -4.93 -7.10 -6.29
N GLN A 52 -4.63 -6.31 -7.33
CA GLN A 52 -4.81 -6.73 -8.72
C GLN A 52 -3.93 -7.91 -9.10
N ILE A 53 -2.72 -8.00 -8.60
CA ILE A 53 -1.83 -9.17 -8.82
C ILE A 53 -2.47 -10.46 -8.28
N ASN A 54 -3.28 -10.36 -7.24
CA ASN A 54 -4.06 -11.48 -6.69
C ASN A 54 -5.46 -11.64 -7.34
N ASN A 55 -5.68 -11.03 -8.51
CA ASN A 55 -6.97 -11.01 -9.22
C ASN A 55 -8.13 -10.47 -8.35
N ARG A 56 -7.86 -9.53 -7.46
CA ARG A 56 -8.87 -8.86 -6.65
C ARG A 56 -9.05 -7.43 -7.16
N PRO A 57 -10.22 -7.08 -7.71
CA PRO A 57 -10.51 -5.69 -8.05
C PRO A 57 -10.35 -4.79 -6.83
N PHE A 58 -9.68 -3.66 -7.01
CA PHE A 58 -9.51 -2.68 -5.95
C PHE A 58 -9.55 -1.27 -6.53
N PRO A 59 -10.22 -0.30 -5.89
CA PRO A 59 -10.33 1.06 -6.41
C PRO A 59 -8.98 1.75 -6.60
N ARG A 60 -8.93 2.74 -7.52
CA ARG A 60 -7.70 3.45 -7.83
C ARG A 60 -7.35 4.49 -6.77
N ASP A 61 -8.33 5.28 -6.35
CA ASP A 61 -8.10 6.46 -5.53
C ASP A 61 -8.32 6.18 -4.03
N THR A 62 -7.58 6.90 -3.18
CA THR A 62 -7.55 6.68 -1.74
C THR A 62 -8.92 6.80 -1.08
N ASP A 63 -9.74 7.77 -1.48
CA ASP A 63 -11.10 7.97 -0.95
C ASP A 63 -12.05 6.83 -1.34
N MET A 64 -11.92 6.33 -2.56
CA MET A 64 -12.67 5.17 -3.03
C MET A 64 -12.21 3.89 -2.29
N GLN A 65 -10.92 3.74 -2.03
CA GLN A 65 -10.37 2.64 -1.25
C GLN A 65 -10.86 2.67 0.20
N GLU A 66 -10.89 3.87 0.82
CA GLU A 66 -11.41 4.08 2.18
C GLU A 66 -12.88 3.63 2.31
N ILE A 67 -13.71 3.95 1.30
CA ILE A 67 -15.12 3.53 1.24
C ILE A 67 -15.24 2.01 0.98
N PHE A 68 -14.43 1.48 0.07
CA PHE A 68 -14.46 0.07 -0.33
C PHE A 68 -14.12 -0.88 0.81
N VAL A 69 -13.21 -0.50 1.69
CA VAL A 69 -12.80 -1.30 2.85
C VAL A 69 -13.82 -1.12 3.97
N THR A 70 -14.79 -2.01 4.07
CA THR A 70 -15.91 -1.90 5.03
C THR A 70 -15.60 -2.40 6.43
N ASN A 71 -14.63 -3.34 6.57
CA ASN A 71 -14.27 -3.89 7.87
C ASN A 71 -13.29 -2.96 8.59
N GLU A 72 -13.78 -2.22 9.58
CA GLU A 72 -13.00 -1.24 10.33
C GLU A 72 -12.32 -1.84 11.57
N VAL A 73 -11.04 -1.52 11.75
CA VAL A 73 -10.29 -1.82 12.97
C VAL A 73 -10.42 -0.63 13.93
N LYS A 74 -11.07 -0.83 15.06
CA LYS A 74 -11.42 0.27 16.00
C LYS A 74 -10.22 0.90 16.70
N TYR A 75 -9.21 0.09 17.05
CA TYR A 75 -8.08 0.55 17.86
C TYR A 75 -6.75 0.28 17.18
N GLU A 76 -5.84 1.26 17.25
CA GLU A 76 -4.48 1.17 16.69
C GLU A 76 -3.70 -0.05 17.22
N LYS A 77 -3.92 -0.44 18.48
CA LYS A 77 -3.29 -1.61 19.11
C LYS A 77 -3.68 -2.96 18.49
N ASP A 78 -4.80 -3.00 17.77
CA ASP A 78 -5.35 -4.22 17.14
C ASP A 78 -4.91 -4.35 15.66
N LEU A 79 -4.06 -3.44 15.18
CA LEU A 79 -3.52 -3.46 13.84
C LEU A 79 -2.60 -4.67 13.62
N LYS A 80 -2.70 -5.23 12.42
CA LYS A 80 -1.92 -6.39 11.97
C LYS A 80 -1.36 -6.14 10.57
N ALA A 81 -0.39 -6.94 10.18
CA ALA A 81 0.11 -6.95 8.81
C ALA A 81 -1.04 -7.11 7.79
N GLY A 82 -1.06 -6.27 6.77
CA GLY A 82 -2.09 -6.20 5.74
C GLY A 82 -3.22 -5.21 6.01
N ASP A 83 -3.37 -4.70 7.24
CA ASP A 83 -4.34 -3.63 7.51
C ASP A 83 -3.96 -2.34 6.82
N LEU A 84 -4.95 -1.57 6.38
CA LEU A 84 -4.78 -0.29 5.71
C LEU A 84 -5.02 0.86 6.69
N VAL A 85 -4.21 1.89 6.55
CA VAL A 85 -4.29 3.13 7.34
C VAL A 85 -4.61 4.27 6.39
N PHE A 86 -5.74 4.96 6.63
CA PHE A 86 -6.23 6.02 5.77
C PHE A 86 -6.12 7.40 6.44
N TRP A 87 -5.58 8.36 5.69
CA TRP A 87 -5.62 9.79 5.96
C TRP A 87 -6.38 10.50 4.83
N LYS A 88 -6.61 11.77 4.96
CA LYS A 88 -7.14 12.56 3.85
C LYS A 88 -6.16 12.53 2.66
N GLY A 89 -6.55 11.87 1.57
CA GLY A 89 -5.74 11.78 0.35
C GLY A 89 -4.47 10.93 0.47
N HIS A 90 -4.36 10.07 1.50
CA HIS A 90 -3.20 9.19 1.66
C HIS A 90 -3.58 7.84 2.27
N VAL A 91 -2.91 6.78 1.82
CA VAL A 91 -3.07 5.43 2.34
C VAL A 91 -1.73 4.75 2.53
N ALA A 92 -1.63 3.91 3.55
CA ALA A 92 -0.50 3.03 3.81
C ALA A 92 -0.99 1.63 4.19
N MET A 93 -0.14 0.62 4.08
CA MET A 93 -0.41 -0.74 4.55
C MET A 93 0.52 -1.10 5.70
N MET A 94 -0.02 -1.69 6.75
CA MET A 94 0.77 -2.27 7.83
C MET A 94 1.56 -3.48 7.30
N ILE A 95 2.87 -3.52 7.56
CA ILE A 95 3.69 -4.71 7.27
C ILE A 95 3.87 -5.61 8.48
N ASP A 96 3.68 -5.05 9.65
CA ASP A 96 3.61 -5.70 10.96
C ASP A 96 2.71 -4.86 11.89
N ASN A 97 2.78 -5.05 13.20
CA ASN A 97 1.98 -4.29 14.18
C ASN A 97 2.53 -2.88 14.50
N LEU A 98 3.67 -2.47 13.95
CA LEU A 98 4.33 -1.20 14.25
C LEU A 98 4.66 -0.39 13.00
N ASN A 99 4.97 -1.06 11.89
CA ASN A 99 5.51 -0.44 10.69
C ASN A 99 4.52 -0.46 9.54
N ILE A 100 4.58 0.59 8.73
CA ILE A 100 3.84 0.72 7.48
C ILE A 100 4.77 0.73 6.28
N ILE A 101 4.22 0.34 5.12
CA ILE A 101 4.80 0.61 3.82
C ILE A 101 3.87 1.53 3.03
N HIS A 102 4.43 2.53 2.38
CA HIS A 102 3.69 3.45 1.52
C HIS A 102 4.59 4.18 0.52
N ALA A 103 4.04 4.48 -0.65
CA ALA A 103 4.65 5.42 -1.58
C ALA A 103 4.26 6.84 -1.18
N ASN A 104 5.22 7.74 -0.98
CA ASN A 104 4.94 9.07 -0.46
C ASN A 104 5.93 10.14 -0.91
N ALA A 105 5.45 11.38 -0.99
CA ALA A 105 6.22 12.53 -1.44
C ALA A 105 7.31 12.95 -0.44
N PHE A 106 7.21 12.61 0.84
CA PHE A 106 8.24 12.97 1.81
C PHE A 106 9.54 12.21 1.56
N HIS A 107 9.47 10.90 1.32
CA HIS A 107 10.63 10.09 0.97
C HIS A 107 10.92 10.12 -0.54
N MET A 108 10.02 10.67 -1.36
CA MET A 108 10.03 10.63 -2.82
C MET A 108 10.12 9.20 -3.40
N LYS A 109 9.64 8.22 -2.63
CA LYS A 109 9.67 6.79 -3.00
C LYS A 109 8.73 5.96 -2.13
N THR A 110 8.60 4.68 -2.47
CA THR A 110 8.03 3.67 -1.57
C THR A 110 9.02 3.37 -0.46
N ALA A 111 8.59 3.54 0.79
CA ALA A 111 9.42 3.37 1.97
C ALA A 111 8.67 2.67 3.10
N ILE A 112 9.43 2.05 4.00
CA ILE A 112 8.95 1.51 5.28
C ILE A 112 9.34 2.48 6.37
N GLU A 113 8.41 2.76 7.28
CA GLU A 113 8.67 3.53 8.50
C GLU A 113 7.71 3.14 9.63
N PRO A 114 8.03 3.47 10.89
CA PRO A 114 7.10 3.30 12.00
C PRO A 114 5.83 4.13 11.79
N LEU A 115 4.65 3.52 12.04
CA LEU A 115 3.36 4.23 11.98
C LEU A 115 3.36 5.48 12.86
N SER A 116 3.98 5.41 14.04
CA SER A 116 4.08 6.54 14.97
C SER A 116 4.84 7.74 14.40
N ALA A 117 5.87 7.51 13.59
CA ALA A 117 6.64 8.57 12.92
C ALA A 117 5.82 9.19 11.78
N ALA A 118 5.24 8.34 10.91
CA ALA A 118 4.35 8.77 9.84
C ALA A 118 3.18 9.61 10.36
N LYS A 119 2.52 9.14 11.42
CA LYS A 119 1.38 9.81 12.07
C LYS A 119 1.73 11.23 12.53
N LYS A 120 2.89 11.42 13.18
CA LYS A 120 3.36 12.76 13.61
C LYS A 120 3.62 13.69 12.43
N ARG A 121 4.22 13.19 11.37
CA ARG A 121 4.57 13.96 10.17
C ARG A 121 3.32 14.31 9.37
N ILE A 122 2.50 13.31 9.05
CA ILE A 122 1.31 13.47 8.20
C ILE A 122 0.23 14.32 8.88
N LEU A 123 0.20 14.37 10.22
CA LEU A 123 -0.72 15.24 10.96
C LEU A 123 -0.62 16.71 10.50
N LYS A 124 0.57 17.16 10.11
CA LYS A 124 0.80 18.55 9.68
C LYS A 124 0.27 18.85 8.27
N SER A 125 0.20 17.86 7.39
CA SER A 125 -0.18 18.03 5.98
C SER A 125 -1.59 17.51 5.66
N ASN A 126 -1.92 16.32 6.13
CA ASN A 126 -3.14 15.60 5.76
C ASN A 126 -4.10 15.38 6.96
N GLY A 127 -3.72 15.85 8.15
CA GLY A 127 -4.54 15.71 9.35
C GLY A 127 -4.39 14.37 10.06
N LYS A 128 -5.37 14.05 10.92
CA LYS A 128 -5.41 12.81 11.69
C LYS A 128 -5.74 11.61 10.80
N ILE A 129 -5.39 10.43 11.26
CA ILE A 129 -5.88 9.17 10.69
C ILE A 129 -7.41 9.19 10.71
N LYS A 130 -8.01 8.86 9.58
CA LYS A 130 -9.47 8.81 9.39
C LYS A 130 -10.03 7.42 9.69
N LYS A 131 -9.29 6.38 9.28
CA LYS A 131 -9.77 5.00 9.36
C LYS A 131 -8.61 4.02 9.38
N PHE A 132 -8.79 2.93 10.10
CA PHE A 132 -8.04 1.69 9.93
C PHE A 132 -8.98 0.66 9.30
N GLY A 133 -8.55 0.03 8.21
CA GLY A 133 -9.35 -0.92 7.47
C GLY A 133 -8.68 -2.28 7.34
N ARG A 134 -9.46 -3.35 7.41
CA ARG A 134 -9.02 -4.73 7.20
C ARG A 134 -9.73 -5.36 6.01
N LEU A 135 -9.01 -6.11 5.19
CA LEU A 135 -9.50 -6.79 3.99
C LEU A 135 -9.66 -8.30 4.20
#